data_0ac8b2beec9bf2cd85bd9b74a4f9c35e
#
_entry.id   0ac8b2beec9bf2cd85bd9b74a4f9c35e
#
_cell.length_a   1.000
_cell.length_b   1.000
_cell.length_c   1.000
_cell.angle_alpha   90.00
_cell.angle_beta   90.00
_cell.angle_gamma   90.00
#
_symmetry.space_group_name_H-M   'P 1'
#
loop_
_entity.id
_entity.type
_entity.pdbx_description
1 polymer ?
#
loop_
_entity_poly.entity_id
_entity_poly.type
_entity_poly.pdbx_seq_one_letter_code
_entity_poly.pdbx_strand_id
1 'polypeptide(L)'
;MFILEAELPSAITAFAEKFSDILRRRKVLFGSDPFVGVKILRKILIARLDQVLLNLILRLREVYVMRGLREEQLAIAIADAAGPLRSCAATLLELEGQKENSPKAALEKYVKSTGESAWLEALPRISEAREQRILPPGVAGAVLLNLIDVAKSIGSRLEKLREAEC
;
A
#
# COMPACT_ATOMS: atom_id res chain seq x y z
N MET A 1 -10.40 10.50 -10.45
CA MET A 1 -10.54 9.51 -11.53
C MET A 1 -11.96 9.60 -12.04
N PHE A 2 -12.14 9.76 -13.33
CA PHE A 2 -13.46 9.73 -13.97
C PHE A 2 -13.57 8.39 -14.71
N ILE A 3 -14.68 7.70 -14.56
CA ILE A 3 -14.95 6.39 -15.17
C ILE A 3 -16.39 6.42 -15.65
N LEU A 4 -16.63 5.97 -16.88
CA LEU A 4 -17.96 5.76 -17.41
C LEU A 4 -18.56 4.49 -16.77
N GLU A 5 -19.88 4.45 -16.61
CA GLU A 5 -20.57 3.30 -16.04
C GLU A 5 -20.27 2.00 -16.81
N ALA A 6 -20.21 2.08 -18.13
CA ALA A 6 -19.86 0.94 -19.01
C ALA A 6 -18.42 0.41 -18.81
N GLU A 7 -17.50 1.25 -18.30
CA GLU A 7 -16.10 0.86 -18.05
C GLU A 7 -15.89 0.24 -16.65
N LEU A 8 -16.89 0.38 -15.77
CA LEU A 8 -16.75 0.02 -14.36
C LEU A 8 -16.36 -1.45 -14.15
N PRO A 9 -16.95 -2.46 -14.83
CA PRO A 9 -16.55 -3.87 -14.64
C PRO A 9 -15.07 -4.12 -14.99
N SER A 10 -14.60 -3.57 -16.11
CA SER A 10 -13.22 -3.71 -16.55
C SER A 10 -12.26 -2.97 -15.61
N ALA A 11 -12.63 -1.77 -15.16
CA ALA A 11 -11.84 -0.98 -14.23
C ALA A 11 -11.71 -1.65 -12.86
N ILE A 12 -12.79 -2.24 -12.32
CA ILE A 12 -12.78 -3.00 -11.06
C ILE A 12 -11.81 -4.18 -11.14
N THR A 13 -11.81 -4.91 -12.26
CA THR A 13 -10.90 -6.04 -12.46
C THR A 13 -9.45 -5.57 -12.61
N ALA A 14 -9.22 -4.53 -13.41
CA ALA A 14 -7.87 -4.02 -13.70
C ALA A 14 -7.22 -3.35 -12.48
N PHE A 15 -8.00 -2.70 -11.63
CA PHE A 15 -7.54 -1.93 -10.47
C PHE A 15 -8.15 -2.45 -9.16
N ALA A 16 -8.24 -3.77 -9.01
CA ALA A 16 -8.96 -4.43 -7.91
C ALA A 16 -8.53 -3.95 -6.53
N GLU A 17 -7.23 -3.75 -6.28
CA GLU A 17 -6.71 -3.23 -5.01
C GLU A 17 -7.26 -1.82 -4.72
N LYS A 18 -7.21 -0.93 -5.70
CA LYS A 18 -7.73 0.43 -5.57
C LYS A 18 -9.26 0.44 -5.36
N PHE A 19 -9.99 -0.42 -6.07
CA PHE A 19 -11.43 -0.53 -5.89
C PHE A 19 -11.80 -1.18 -4.55
N SER A 20 -11.01 -2.11 -4.02
CA SER A 20 -11.18 -2.61 -2.66
C SER A 20 -11.12 -1.48 -1.63
N ASP A 21 -10.13 -0.59 -1.75
CA ASP A 21 -10.01 0.59 -0.89
C ASP A 21 -11.17 1.58 -1.06
N ILE A 22 -11.64 1.82 -2.30
CA ILE A 22 -12.82 2.64 -2.60
C ILE A 22 -14.06 2.03 -1.96
N LEU A 23 -14.30 0.73 -2.14
CA LEU A 23 -15.46 0.03 -1.58
C LEU A 23 -15.52 0.12 -0.04
N ARG A 24 -14.37 0.13 0.62
CA ARG A 24 -14.28 0.30 2.09
C ARG A 24 -14.68 1.69 2.57
N ARG A 25 -14.30 2.74 1.82
CA ARG A 25 -14.31 4.11 2.33
C ARG A 25 -15.23 5.06 1.56
N ARG A 26 -15.90 4.56 0.51
CA ARG A 26 -16.74 5.41 -0.35
C ARG A 26 -17.90 6.03 0.42
N LYS A 27 -18.25 7.23 -0.02
CA LYS A 27 -19.48 7.92 0.32
C LYS A 27 -20.14 8.39 -0.96
N VAL A 28 -21.39 7.98 -1.19
CA VAL A 28 -22.18 8.46 -2.32
C VAL A 28 -22.67 9.87 -2.01
N LEU A 29 -22.34 10.81 -2.88
CA LEU A 29 -22.71 12.22 -2.73
C LEU A 29 -23.97 12.55 -3.51
N PHE A 30 -24.22 11.85 -4.61
CA PHE A 30 -25.36 12.08 -5.50
C PHE A 30 -25.70 10.80 -6.28
N GLY A 31 -27.00 10.56 -6.55
CA GLY A 31 -27.47 9.42 -7.31
C GLY A 31 -27.47 8.09 -6.56
N SER A 32 -27.65 6.99 -7.29
CA SER A 32 -27.56 5.63 -6.77
C SER A 32 -26.10 5.21 -6.60
N ASP A 33 -25.83 4.31 -5.65
CA ASP A 33 -24.48 3.73 -5.49
C ASP A 33 -24.16 2.78 -6.66
N PRO A 34 -23.22 3.12 -7.56
CA PRO A 34 -22.87 2.27 -8.70
C PRO A 34 -22.12 1.00 -8.30
N PHE A 35 -21.76 0.85 -7.03
CA PHE A 35 -21.02 -0.30 -6.51
C PHE A 35 -21.90 -1.28 -5.72
N VAL A 36 -23.20 -1.13 -5.76
CA VAL A 36 -24.12 -2.10 -5.11
C VAL A 36 -23.90 -3.49 -5.70
N GLY A 37 -23.63 -4.47 -4.82
CA GLY A 37 -23.42 -5.86 -5.24
C GLY A 37 -22.04 -6.17 -5.85
N VAL A 38 -21.18 -5.18 -6.04
CA VAL A 38 -19.81 -5.40 -6.53
C VAL A 38 -19.00 -6.20 -5.51
N LYS A 39 -18.49 -7.35 -5.97
CA LYS A 39 -17.56 -8.20 -5.20
C LYS A 39 -16.29 -8.40 -6.00
N ILE A 40 -15.15 -8.09 -5.40
CA ILE A 40 -13.84 -8.37 -6.00
C ILE A 40 -13.45 -9.80 -5.62
N LEU A 41 -13.17 -10.62 -6.64
CA LEU A 41 -12.72 -11.99 -6.40
C LEU A 41 -11.38 -11.98 -5.68
N ARG A 42 -11.28 -12.76 -4.60
CA ARG A 42 -10.08 -12.84 -3.74
C ARG A 42 -8.80 -13.12 -4.54
N LYS A 43 -8.83 -14.06 -5.48
CA LYS A 43 -7.69 -14.38 -6.36
C LYS A 43 -7.23 -13.20 -7.22
N ILE A 44 -8.17 -12.37 -7.69
CA ILE A 44 -7.85 -11.16 -8.47
C ILE A 44 -7.18 -10.13 -7.55
N LEU A 45 -7.71 -9.96 -6.34
CA LEU A 45 -7.15 -9.05 -5.35
C LEU A 45 -5.71 -9.44 -4.96
N ILE A 46 -5.46 -10.73 -4.72
CA ILE A 46 -4.11 -11.27 -4.44
C ILE A 46 -3.16 -10.97 -5.59
N ALA A 47 -3.54 -11.28 -6.84
CA ALA A 47 -2.67 -11.06 -8.00
C ALA A 47 -2.38 -9.57 -8.23
N ARG A 48 -3.36 -8.70 -7.98
CA ARG A 48 -3.17 -7.24 -8.12
C ARG A 48 -2.35 -6.64 -6.98
N LEU A 49 -2.53 -7.12 -5.77
CA LEU A 49 -1.73 -6.70 -4.62
C LEU A 49 -0.24 -7.07 -4.83
N ASP A 50 0.04 -8.28 -5.31
CA ASP A 50 1.39 -8.72 -5.66
C ASP A 50 2.03 -7.79 -6.72
N GLN A 51 1.30 -7.47 -7.79
CA GLN A 51 1.76 -6.54 -8.82
C GLN A 51 2.05 -5.13 -8.27
N VAL A 52 1.18 -4.61 -7.40
CA VAL A 52 1.36 -3.28 -6.79
C VAL A 52 2.60 -3.27 -5.89
N LEU A 53 2.81 -4.31 -5.08
CA LEU A 53 3.98 -4.45 -4.21
C LEU A 53 5.28 -4.54 -5.03
N LEU A 54 5.29 -5.36 -6.09
CA LEU A 54 6.45 -5.47 -6.97
C LEU A 54 6.80 -4.12 -7.61
N ASN A 55 5.82 -3.42 -8.17
CA ASN A 55 6.03 -2.10 -8.76
C ASN A 55 6.55 -1.09 -7.74
N LEU A 56 6.01 -1.11 -6.51
CA LEU A 56 6.46 -0.25 -5.43
C LEU A 56 7.93 -0.51 -5.07
N ILE A 57 8.30 -1.78 -4.91
CA ILE A 57 9.68 -2.20 -4.60
C ILE A 57 10.65 -1.77 -5.70
N LEU A 58 10.30 -2.04 -6.97
CA LEU A 58 11.15 -1.67 -8.11
C LEU A 58 11.35 -0.16 -8.21
N ARG A 59 10.28 0.62 -8.06
CA ARG A 59 10.35 2.08 -8.06
C ARG A 59 11.19 2.64 -6.92
N LEU A 60 11.06 2.11 -5.71
CA LEU A 60 11.84 2.56 -4.56
C LEU A 60 13.33 2.21 -4.73
N ARG A 61 13.66 1.03 -5.27
CA ARG A 61 15.03 0.66 -5.61
C ARG A 61 15.63 1.59 -6.67
N GLU A 62 14.89 1.88 -7.73
CA GLU A 62 15.32 2.83 -8.76
C GLU A 62 15.62 4.20 -8.16
N VAL A 63 14.72 4.73 -7.35
CA VAL A 63 14.93 6.03 -6.68
C VAL A 63 16.16 6.00 -5.79
N TYR A 64 16.37 4.92 -5.02
CA TYR A 64 17.54 4.79 -4.16
C TYR A 64 18.85 4.80 -4.96
N VAL A 65 18.91 4.04 -6.05
CA VAL A 65 20.10 3.98 -6.92
C VAL A 65 20.37 5.31 -7.62
N MET A 66 19.31 5.94 -8.16
CA MET A 66 19.46 7.15 -8.97
C MET A 66 19.61 8.42 -8.13
N ARG A 67 19.12 8.44 -6.89
CA ARG A 67 18.98 9.66 -6.08
C ARG A 67 19.41 9.50 -4.64
N GLY A 68 20.13 8.42 -4.30
CA GLY A 68 20.50 8.08 -2.92
C GLY A 68 21.29 9.16 -2.17
N LEU A 69 21.98 10.04 -2.88
CA LEU A 69 22.72 11.18 -2.31
C LEU A 69 21.87 12.46 -2.17
N ARG A 70 20.59 12.42 -2.54
CA ARG A 70 19.69 13.58 -2.51
C ARG A 70 18.56 13.32 -1.54
N GLU A 71 18.80 13.61 -0.27
CA GLU A 71 17.90 13.35 0.86
C GLU A 71 16.49 13.91 0.64
N GLU A 72 16.37 15.11 0.07
CA GLU A 72 15.10 15.76 -0.23
C GLU A 72 14.28 14.96 -1.26
N GLN A 73 14.93 14.33 -2.23
CA GLN A 73 14.25 13.51 -3.24
C GLN A 73 13.86 12.14 -2.69
N LEU A 74 14.65 11.58 -1.78
CA LEU A 74 14.28 10.37 -1.04
C LEU A 74 13.06 10.63 -0.14
N ALA A 75 13.03 11.76 0.57
CA ALA A 75 11.88 12.13 1.40
C ALA A 75 10.58 12.26 0.58
N ILE A 76 10.65 12.87 -0.61
CA ILE A 76 9.51 12.94 -1.54
C ILE A 76 9.07 11.54 -1.99
N ALA A 77 10.01 10.67 -2.33
CA ALA A 77 9.69 9.30 -2.74
C ALA A 77 9.04 8.49 -1.61
N ILE A 78 9.51 8.65 -0.36
CA ILE A 78 8.91 8.06 0.84
C ILE A 78 7.47 8.57 1.01
N ALA A 79 7.26 9.88 0.88
CA ALA A 79 5.94 10.51 0.96
C ALA A 79 4.96 9.92 -0.05
N ASP A 80 5.41 9.75 -1.29
CA ASP A 80 4.60 9.20 -2.39
C ASP A 80 4.32 7.69 -2.20
N ALA A 81 5.28 6.94 -1.65
CA ALA A 81 5.16 5.51 -1.37
C ALA A 81 4.28 5.19 -0.15
N ALA A 82 4.17 6.11 0.81
CA ALA A 82 3.45 5.88 2.07
C ALA A 82 1.99 5.49 1.87
N GLY A 83 1.28 6.13 0.92
CA GLY A 83 -0.11 5.82 0.59
C GLY A 83 -0.28 4.39 0.05
N PRO A 84 0.39 4.05 -1.06
CA PRO A 84 0.38 2.70 -1.61
C PRO A 84 0.75 1.62 -0.59
N LEU A 85 1.82 1.80 0.19
CA LEU A 85 2.24 0.82 1.19
C LEU A 85 1.18 0.59 2.28
N ARG A 86 0.56 1.67 2.79
CA ARG A 86 -0.55 1.60 3.75
C ARG A 86 -1.76 0.85 3.19
N SER A 87 -2.07 1.10 1.91
CA SER A 87 -3.17 0.41 1.22
C SER A 87 -2.87 -1.08 1.05
N CYS A 88 -1.64 -1.44 0.66
CA CYS A 88 -1.21 -2.83 0.57
C CYS A 88 -1.33 -3.57 1.92
N ALA A 89 -0.88 -2.97 3.02
CA ALA A 89 -1.01 -3.55 4.34
C ALA A 89 -2.49 -3.76 4.74
N ALA A 90 -3.36 -2.78 4.44
CA ALA A 90 -4.78 -2.89 4.72
C ALA A 90 -5.44 -4.01 3.92
N THR A 91 -5.09 -4.15 2.64
CA THR A 91 -5.62 -5.21 1.77
C THR A 91 -5.13 -6.59 2.21
N LEU A 92 -3.84 -6.73 2.61
CA LEU A 92 -3.32 -7.98 3.15
C LEU A 92 -4.08 -8.40 4.42
N LEU A 93 -4.23 -7.49 5.40
CA LEU A 93 -4.94 -7.79 6.64
C LEU A 93 -6.41 -8.16 6.38
N GLU A 94 -7.07 -7.50 5.41
CA GLU A 94 -8.44 -7.87 5.01
C GLU A 94 -8.50 -9.27 4.40
N LEU A 95 -7.52 -9.65 3.56
CA LEU A 95 -7.39 -11.02 3.04
C LEU A 95 -7.19 -12.06 4.15
N GLU A 96 -6.60 -11.67 5.28
CA GLU A 96 -6.43 -12.51 6.47
C GLU A 96 -7.65 -12.47 7.42
N GLY A 97 -8.74 -11.81 7.02
CA GLY A 97 -9.94 -11.67 7.86
C GLY A 97 -9.82 -10.63 8.96
N GLN A 98 -8.77 -9.82 8.95
CA GLN A 98 -8.54 -8.74 9.91
C GLN A 98 -8.91 -7.39 9.27
N LYS A 99 -9.81 -6.65 9.90
CA LYS A 99 -10.23 -5.34 9.39
C LYS A 99 -9.75 -4.23 10.30
N GLU A 100 -9.15 -3.20 9.71
CA GLU A 100 -8.69 -2.02 10.42
C GLU A 100 -9.44 -0.75 10.00
N ASN A 101 -9.51 0.22 10.90
CA ASN A 101 -10.27 1.46 10.69
C ASN A 101 -9.65 2.37 9.64
N SER A 102 -8.35 2.24 9.38
CA SER A 102 -7.65 3.04 8.38
C SER A 102 -6.43 2.31 7.82
N PRO A 103 -6.00 2.64 6.58
CA PRO A 103 -4.77 2.09 6.02
C PRO A 103 -3.51 2.40 6.84
N LYS A 104 -3.48 3.53 7.57
CA LYS A 104 -2.40 3.87 8.49
C LYS A 104 -2.36 2.89 9.66
N ALA A 105 -3.49 2.67 10.31
CA ALA A 105 -3.61 1.71 11.41
C ALA A 105 -3.28 0.27 10.96
N ALA A 106 -3.66 -0.10 9.74
CA ALA A 106 -3.32 -1.40 9.17
C ALA A 106 -1.80 -1.60 9.01
N LEU A 107 -1.07 -0.60 8.49
CA LEU A 107 0.38 -0.67 8.39
C LEU A 107 1.04 -0.74 9.78
N GLU A 108 0.58 0.08 10.74
CA GLU A 108 1.07 0.06 12.11
C GLU A 108 0.86 -1.31 12.78
N LYS A 109 -0.33 -1.90 12.63
CA LYS A 109 -0.64 -3.24 13.15
C LYS A 109 0.23 -4.30 12.49
N TYR A 110 0.37 -4.26 11.16
CA TYR A 110 1.23 -5.17 10.43
C TYR A 110 2.66 -5.13 10.96
N VAL A 111 3.27 -3.95 11.02
CA VAL A 111 4.65 -3.77 11.50
C VAL A 111 4.80 -4.22 12.95
N LYS A 112 3.85 -3.89 13.83
CA LYS A 112 3.86 -4.38 15.23
C LYS A 112 3.82 -5.91 15.31
N SER A 113 3.12 -6.57 14.39
CA SER A 113 3.02 -8.04 14.37
C SER A 113 4.33 -8.73 13.95
N THR A 114 5.24 -8.03 13.29
CA THR A 114 6.55 -8.57 12.90
C THR A 114 7.60 -8.51 14.00
N GLY A 115 7.47 -7.54 14.93
CA GLY A 115 8.44 -7.30 16.00
C GLY A 115 9.73 -6.61 15.55
N GLU A 116 9.85 -6.19 14.28
CA GLU A 116 11.05 -5.55 13.73
C GLU A 116 11.18 -4.09 14.22
N SER A 117 12.13 -3.84 15.11
CA SER A 117 12.34 -2.52 15.74
C SER A 117 12.62 -1.42 14.71
N ALA A 118 13.44 -1.68 13.69
CA ALA A 118 13.77 -0.71 12.64
C ALA A 118 12.53 -0.25 11.86
N TRP A 119 11.56 -1.15 11.65
CA TRP A 119 10.32 -0.80 10.97
C TRP A 119 9.39 0.01 11.89
N LEU A 120 9.35 -0.30 13.19
CA LEU A 120 8.62 0.49 14.18
C LEU A 120 9.13 1.92 14.24
N GLU A 121 10.45 2.11 14.22
CA GLU A 121 11.10 3.43 14.19
C GLU A 121 10.85 4.18 12.86
N ALA A 122 10.68 3.47 11.76
CA ALA A 122 10.38 4.07 10.46
C ALA A 122 8.94 4.61 10.35
N LEU A 123 7.96 4.08 11.09
CA LEU A 123 6.55 4.48 10.98
C LEU A 123 6.29 5.97 11.21
N PRO A 124 6.82 6.62 12.27
CA PRO A 124 6.66 8.06 12.44
C PRO A 124 7.34 8.86 11.33
N ARG A 125 8.51 8.40 10.82
CA ARG A 125 9.22 9.06 9.73
C ARG A 125 8.48 8.99 8.40
N ILE A 126 7.80 7.86 8.12
CA ILE A 126 6.91 7.72 6.96
C ILE A 126 5.74 8.69 7.06
N SER A 127 5.18 8.89 8.24
CA SER A 127 4.08 9.84 8.46
C SER A 127 4.55 11.27 8.31
N GLU A 128 5.70 11.63 8.90
CA GLU A 128 6.34 12.94 8.78
C GLU A 128 6.64 13.28 7.30
N ALA A 129 7.29 12.36 6.57
CA ALA A 129 7.56 12.56 5.15
C ALA A 129 6.27 12.79 4.35
N ARG A 130 5.20 12.06 4.63
CA ARG A 130 3.93 12.21 3.94
C ARG A 130 3.26 13.56 4.18
N GLU A 131 3.39 14.10 5.39
CA GLU A 131 2.77 15.37 5.78
C GLU A 131 3.61 16.57 5.34
N GLN A 132 4.93 16.50 5.50
CA GLN A 132 5.84 17.64 5.33
C GLN A 132 6.67 17.56 4.04
N ARG A 133 6.77 16.38 3.42
CA ARG A 133 7.62 16.06 2.23
C ARG A 133 9.11 16.29 2.45
N ILE A 134 9.52 16.36 3.72
CA ILE A 134 10.90 16.47 4.17
C ILE A 134 11.14 15.49 5.32
N LEU A 135 12.40 15.17 5.57
CA LEU A 135 12.88 14.40 6.71
C LEU A 135 14.17 15.05 7.26
N PRO A 136 14.51 14.79 8.53
CA PRO A 136 15.82 15.21 9.06
C PRO A 136 16.97 14.66 8.22
N PRO A 137 18.10 15.41 8.12
CA PRO A 137 19.28 14.96 7.40
C PRO A 137 19.79 13.58 7.87
N GLY A 138 20.26 12.75 6.95
CA GLY A 138 20.83 11.43 7.24
C GLY A 138 19.80 10.32 7.49
N VAL A 139 18.48 10.61 7.45
CA VAL A 139 17.42 9.66 7.84
C VAL A 139 16.74 9.01 6.64
N ALA A 140 16.60 9.74 5.53
CA ALA A 140 15.74 9.32 4.42
C ALA A 140 16.19 8.01 3.77
N GLY A 141 17.50 7.76 3.63
CA GLY A 141 18.04 6.54 3.05
C GLY A 141 17.61 5.29 3.83
N ALA A 142 17.79 5.29 5.14
CA ALA A 142 17.42 4.17 6.01
C ALA A 142 15.90 3.93 6.01
N VAL A 143 15.11 5.00 6.07
CA VAL A 143 13.64 4.90 6.02
C VAL A 143 13.19 4.31 4.70
N LEU A 144 13.78 4.71 3.56
CA LEU A 144 13.42 4.17 2.25
C LEU A 144 13.73 2.68 2.14
N LEU A 145 14.89 2.24 2.65
CA LEU A 145 15.26 0.81 2.69
C LEU A 145 14.28 0.02 3.56
N ASN A 146 13.89 0.54 4.72
CA ASN A 146 12.87 -0.08 5.56
C ASN A 146 11.51 -0.20 4.85
N LEU A 147 11.10 0.80 4.04
CA LEU A 147 9.88 0.68 3.23
C LEU A 147 9.97 -0.47 2.22
N ILE A 148 11.13 -0.63 1.56
CA ILE A 148 11.35 -1.73 0.63
C ILE A 148 11.22 -3.07 1.36
N ASP A 149 11.80 -3.20 2.54
CA ASP A 149 11.78 -4.46 3.28
C ASP A 149 10.40 -4.77 3.87
N VAL A 150 9.66 -3.77 4.33
CA VAL A 150 8.24 -3.93 4.70
C VAL A 150 7.41 -4.39 3.49
N ALA A 151 7.61 -3.79 2.31
CA ALA A 151 6.88 -4.18 1.10
C ALA A 151 7.20 -5.63 0.68
N LYS A 152 8.47 -6.06 0.76
CA LYS A 152 8.87 -7.46 0.52
C LYS A 152 8.22 -8.42 1.52
N SER A 153 8.21 -8.04 2.80
CA SER A 153 7.61 -8.86 3.86
C SER A 153 6.11 -9.05 3.65
N ILE A 154 5.39 -7.98 3.24
CA ILE A 154 3.98 -8.07 2.84
C ILE A 154 3.83 -9.04 1.65
N GLY A 155 4.70 -8.95 0.64
CA GLY A 155 4.70 -9.86 -0.52
C GLY A 155 4.90 -11.32 -0.13
N SER A 156 5.89 -11.61 0.72
CA SER A 156 6.13 -12.97 1.22
C SER A 156 4.95 -13.54 2.02
N ARG A 157 4.25 -12.70 2.78
CA ARG A 157 3.06 -13.11 3.51
C ARG A 157 1.86 -13.33 2.58
N LEU A 158 1.74 -12.53 1.51
CA LEU A 158 0.74 -12.71 0.47
C LEU A 158 0.96 -14.01 -0.31
N GLU A 159 2.21 -14.39 -0.57
CA GLU A 159 2.55 -15.64 -1.25
C GLU A 159 2.09 -16.86 -0.46
N LYS A 160 2.29 -16.88 0.86
CA LYS A 160 1.75 -17.92 1.74
C LYS A 160 0.23 -18.04 1.68
N LEU A 161 -0.48 -16.90 1.58
CA LEU A 161 -1.94 -16.91 1.40
C LEU A 161 -2.34 -17.51 0.04
N ARG A 162 -1.58 -17.25 -1.02
CA ARG A 162 -1.82 -17.81 -2.35
C ARG A 162 -1.61 -19.33 -2.37
N GLU A 163 -0.55 -19.82 -1.72
CA GLU A 163 -0.24 -21.25 -1.62
C GLU A 163 -1.30 -22.01 -0.82
N ALA A 164 -1.89 -21.40 0.20
CA ALA A 164 -2.94 -22.01 1.01
C ALA A 164 -4.29 -22.14 0.27
N GLU A 165 -4.45 -21.50 -0.90
CA GLU A 165 -5.65 -21.54 -1.74
C GLU A 165 -5.53 -22.51 -2.94
N CYS A 166 -4.37 -23.09 -3.16
CA CYS A 166 -4.12 -24.12 -4.19
C CYS A 166 -4.33 -25.51 -3.64
#